data_67ff0e09241b48b75145e8040c3b55d6
#
_entry.id   67ff0e09241b48b75145e8040c3b55d6
#
_cell.length_a   1.000
_cell.length_b   1.000
_cell.length_c   1.000
_cell.angle_alpha   90.00
_cell.angle_beta   90.00
_cell.angle_gamma   90.00
#
_symmetry.space_group_name_H-M   'P 1'
#
loop_
_entity.id
_entity.type
_entity.pdbx_description
1 polymer ?
#
loop_
_entity_poly.entity_id
_entity_poly.type
_entity_poly.pdbx_seq_one_letter_code
_entity_poly.pdbx_strand_id
1 'polypeptide(L)'
;MDDAGKRNWTYSEYLNLRELLELQGEDRDISSDEMHFIIVHQTFELWFKQIIRELSEARDILSQEIVPENDIPVAVDHLCRTTEIFRLMANQWTVLETLTPQGFLSFRDGLGTASGFESYQMREFEILIGLENSDRLGGMDPLDSFRKMAERGEGDSRILAHLEKMKELPSLRESLMNWIERTPIMGSIYGSNGDLKSVSEYVDAHLEAHKKICDSTSGSSEMMAERMRAVHEGAESFLKPGGAVSRARAGLLFIESYRELPLLTWPRKLIDAIVELEESMVKWRHSHARMVERIMGRRIGTGGTSGVDYLDATSQYRVFKDLWSVRTILVKPQSRPELKGSEFYGYNSSN
;
A
#
# COMPACT_ATOMS: atom_id res chain seq x y z
N MET A 1 42.72 14.16 -18.97
CA MET A 1 41.51 13.74 -18.24
C MET A 1 40.41 13.70 -19.27
N ASP A 2 40.10 12.48 -19.73
CA ASP A 2 39.29 12.25 -20.91
C ASP A 2 37.82 12.63 -20.68
N ASP A 3 37.30 13.41 -21.61
CA ASP A 3 35.87 13.83 -21.73
C ASP A 3 35.01 12.65 -22.27
N ALA A 4 35.31 11.45 -21.79
CA ALA A 4 34.63 10.21 -22.18
C ALA A 4 33.35 10.04 -21.36
N GLY A 5 32.22 10.61 -21.83
CA GLY A 5 30.93 10.26 -21.28
C GLY A 5 29.77 11.25 -21.37
N LYS A 6 29.96 12.46 -21.82
CA LYS A 6 28.82 13.35 -22.10
C LYS A 6 28.19 12.99 -23.45
N ARG A 7 27.16 12.10 -23.41
CA ARG A 7 26.32 11.90 -24.58
C ARG A 7 25.52 13.19 -24.81
N ASN A 8 25.73 13.84 -25.95
CA ASN A 8 24.90 14.99 -26.35
C ASN A 8 23.56 14.49 -26.91
N TRP A 9 22.63 14.18 -26.00
CA TRP A 9 21.29 13.82 -26.35
C TRP A 9 20.48 15.08 -26.69
N THR A 10 19.74 15.05 -27.78
CA THR A 10 18.59 15.94 -27.95
C THR A 10 17.45 15.52 -27.03
N TYR A 11 16.51 16.41 -26.77
CA TYR A 11 15.32 16.10 -25.96
C TYR A 11 14.54 14.89 -26.51
N SER A 12 14.36 14.85 -27.83
CA SER A 12 13.66 13.76 -28.52
C SER A 12 14.39 12.40 -28.38
N GLU A 13 15.73 12.40 -28.55
CA GLU A 13 16.54 11.18 -28.39
C GLU A 13 16.56 10.68 -26.95
N TYR A 14 16.68 11.60 -25.97
CA TYR A 14 16.73 11.22 -24.57
C TYR A 14 15.42 10.55 -24.10
N LEU A 15 14.28 11.04 -24.59
CA LEU A 15 12.93 10.53 -24.25
C LEU A 15 12.41 9.47 -25.21
N ASN A 16 13.14 9.12 -26.27
CA ASN A 16 12.65 8.25 -27.37
C ASN A 16 11.27 8.68 -27.89
N LEU A 17 11.10 10.01 -28.09
CA LEU A 17 9.78 10.57 -28.41
C LEU A 17 9.21 10.04 -29.71
N ARG A 18 10.05 9.74 -30.69
CA ARG A 18 9.59 9.20 -31.96
C ARG A 18 8.86 7.87 -31.77
N GLU A 19 9.52 6.93 -31.10
CA GLU A 19 8.96 5.61 -30.82
C GLU A 19 7.76 5.70 -29.89
N LEU A 20 7.84 6.54 -28.85
CA LEU A 20 6.76 6.72 -27.89
C LEU A 20 5.46 7.25 -28.54
N LEU A 21 5.59 8.22 -29.44
CA LEU A 21 4.44 8.87 -30.08
C LEU A 21 3.93 8.15 -31.34
N GLU A 22 4.46 6.99 -31.67
CA GLU A 22 4.00 6.09 -32.75
C GLU A 22 3.23 4.86 -32.20
N LEU A 23 2.95 4.79 -30.87
CA LEU A 23 2.35 3.62 -30.23
C LEU A 23 0.84 3.77 -29.96
N GLN A 24 0.18 4.81 -30.45
CA GLN A 24 -1.21 5.11 -30.10
C GLN A 24 -2.22 4.49 -31.06
N GLY A 25 -1.77 3.74 -32.07
CA GLY A 25 -2.63 2.94 -32.95
C GLY A 25 -3.07 3.65 -34.21
N GLU A 26 -2.40 4.71 -34.66
CA GLU A 26 -2.68 5.44 -35.89
C GLU A 26 -2.58 4.55 -37.11
N ASP A 27 -1.82 3.45 -37.04
CA ASP A 27 -1.70 2.44 -38.09
C ASP A 27 -2.94 1.55 -38.24
N ARG A 28 -3.89 1.61 -37.31
CA ARG A 28 -5.10 0.77 -37.24
C ARG A 28 -6.40 1.50 -37.60
N ASP A 29 -6.32 2.73 -38.15
CA ASP A 29 -7.49 3.56 -38.46
C ASP A 29 -8.48 3.74 -37.31
N ILE A 30 -7.96 4.07 -36.13
CA ILE A 30 -8.75 4.27 -34.93
C ILE A 30 -9.42 5.65 -34.90
N SER A 31 -10.54 5.76 -34.16
CA SER A 31 -11.22 7.02 -33.95
C SER A 31 -10.45 7.92 -32.92
N SER A 32 -10.75 9.22 -32.93
CA SER A 32 -10.20 10.14 -31.92
C SER A 32 -10.56 9.74 -30.47
N ASP A 33 -11.76 9.19 -30.25
CA ASP A 33 -12.22 8.70 -28.95
C ASP A 33 -11.44 7.45 -28.53
N GLU A 34 -11.16 6.55 -29.46
CA GLU A 34 -10.33 5.36 -29.20
C GLU A 34 -8.87 5.74 -28.91
N MET A 35 -8.29 6.65 -29.69
CA MET A 35 -6.94 7.19 -29.40
C MET A 35 -6.88 7.83 -28.02
N HIS A 36 -7.88 8.63 -27.65
CA HIS A 36 -7.99 9.22 -26.31
C HIS A 36 -7.99 8.13 -25.22
N PHE A 37 -8.79 7.07 -25.40
CA PHE A 37 -8.83 5.92 -24.49
C PHE A 37 -7.47 5.22 -24.37
N ILE A 38 -6.78 4.98 -25.49
CA ILE A 38 -5.45 4.35 -25.52
C ILE A 38 -4.43 5.21 -24.75
N ILE A 39 -4.33 6.51 -25.06
CA ILE A 39 -3.35 7.41 -24.44
C ILE A 39 -3.53 7.45 -22.91
N VAL A 40 -4.78 7.56 -22.44
CA VAL A 40 -5.04 7.58 -21.00
C VAL A 40 -4.58 6.28 -20.34
N HIS A 41 -4.85 5.12 -20.93
CA HIS A 41 -4.42 3.83 -20.35
C HIS A 41 -2.90 3.64 -20.44
N GLN A 42 -2.27 4.01 -21.56
CA GLN A 42 -0.80 4.00 -21.66
C GLN A 42 -0.14 4.88 -20.59
N THR A 43 -0.73 6.02 -20.29
CA THR A 43 -0.22 6.92 -19.24
C THR A 43 -0.31 6.26 -17.86
N PHE A 44 -1.41 5.54 -17.56
CA PHE A 44 -1.51 4.77 -16.33
C PHE A 44 -0.45 3.67 -16.25
N GLU A 45 -0.20 2.94 -17.32
CA GLU A 45 0.83 1.90 -17.34
C GLU A 45 2.25 2.46 -17.15
N LEU A 46 2.54 3.65 -17.69
CA LEU A 46 3.81 4.35 -17.44
C LEU A 46 3.93 4.79 -15.97
N TRP A 47 2.85 5.25 -15.36
CA TRP A 47 2.84 5.56 -13.93
C TRP A 47 2.98 4.31 -13.06
N PHE A 48 2.33 3.20 -13.40
CA PHE A 48 2.53 1.93 -12.68
C PHE A 48 3.98 1.47 -12.75
N LYS A 49 4.63 1.60 -13.89
CA LYS A 49 6.06 1.30 -14.03
C LYS A 49 6.92 2.11 -13.04
N GLN A 50 6.64 3.41 -12.89
CA GLN A 50 7.36 4.25 -11.94
C GLN A 50 7.00 3.88 -10.49
N ILE A 51 5.73 3.67 -10.17
CA ILE A 51 5.26 3.23 -8.84
C ILE A 51 5.96 1.94 -8.41
N ILE A 52 6.00 0.94 -9.28
CA ILE A 52 6.64 -0.35 -8.99
C ILE A 52 8.13 -0.14 -8.69
N ARG A 53 8.80 0.72 -9.44
CA ARG A 53 10.21 1.07 -9.22
C ARG A 53 10.41 1.69 -7.83
N GLU A 54 9.65 2.74 -7.50
CA GLU A 54 9.75 3.45 -6.22
C GLU A 54 9.47 2.53 -5.04
N LEU A 55 8.41 1.73 -5.12
CA LEU A 55 8.02 0.81 -4.03
C LEU A 55 8.99 -0.36 -3.89
N SER A 56 9.59 -0.84 -4.99
CA SER A 56 10.63 -1.88 -4.93
C SER A 56 11.87 -1.36 -4.19
N GLU A 57 12.31 -0.14 -4.46
CA GLU A 57 13.44 0.47 -3.77
C GLU A 57 13.13 0.70 -2.28
N ALA A 58 11.95 1.18 -1.93
CA ALA A 58 11.52 1.31 -0.53
C ALA A 58 11.45 -0.04 0.19
N ARG A 59 10.89 -1.08 -0.46
CA ARG A 59 10.85 -2.45 0.06
C ARG A 59 12.26 -3.00 0.29
N ASP A 60 13.18 -2.83 -0.67
CA ASP A 60 14.54 -3.34 -0.63
C ASP A 60 15.35 -2.69 0.50
N ILE A 61 15.15 -1.38 0.74
CA ILE A 61 15.73 -0.69 1.91
C ILE A 61 15.23 -1.34 3.20
N LEU A 62 13.91 -1.49 3.36
CA LEU A 62 13.31 -1.99 4.62
C LEU A 62 13.57 -3.48 4.85
N SER A 63 13.84 -4.27 3.82
CA SER A 63 14.11 -5.71 3.91
C SER A 63 15.54 -6.07 4.32
N GLN A 64 16.46 -5.10 4.40
CA GLN A 64 17.82 -5.34 4.83
C GLN A 64 17.89 -5.85 6.27
N GLU A 65 18.84 -6.72 6.58
CA GLU A 65 19.10 -7.19 7.95
C GLU A 65 19.47 -6.03 8.89
N ILE A 66 20.29 -5.11 8.40
CA ILE A 66 20.60 -3.83 9.04
C ILE A 66 20.21 -2.71 8.09
N VAL A 67 19.24 -1.91 8.47
CA VAL A 67 18.83 -0.74 7.69
C VAL A 67 19.61 0.48 8.20
N PRO A 68 20.47 1.09 7.38
CA PRO A 68 21.14 2.32 7.76
C PRO A 68 20.13 3.43 8.03
N GLU A 69 20.29 4.19 9.11
CA GLU A 69 19.30 5.21 9.49
C GLU A 69 19.16 6.32 8.42
N ASN A 70 20.22 6.63 7.68
CA ASN A 70 20.18 7.59 6.58
C ASN A 70 19.38 7.09 5.36
N ASP A 71 19.06 5.79 5.27
CA ASP A 71 18.27 5.23 4.17
C ASP A 71 16.76 5.29 4.46
N ILE A 72 16.35 5.47 5.72
CA ILE A 72 14.94 5.62 6.07
C ILE A 72 14.31 6.88 5.43
N PRO A 73 14.95 8.08 5.45
CA PRO A 73 14.48 9.22 4.69
C PRO A 73 14.29 8.93 3.20
N VAL A 74 15.21 8.16 2.59
CA VAL A 74 15.12 7.78 1.18
C VAL A 74 13.90 6.90 0.91
N ALA A 75 13.64 5.91 1.77
CA ALA A 75 12.41 5.10 1.69
C ALA A 75 11.14 5.96 1.82
N VAL A 76 11.15 6.94 2.72
CA VAL A 76 10.03 7.90 2.87
C VAL A 76 9.84 8.73 1.59
N ASP A 77 10.91 9.19 0.95
CA ASP A 77 10.83 9.97 -0.29
C ASP A 77 10.22 9.14 -1.44
N HIS A 78 10.59 7.85 -1.56
CA HIS A 78 9.98 6.92 -2.52
C HIS A 78 8.47 6.77 -2.29
N LEU A 79 8.04 6.60 -1.04
CA LEU A 79 6.63 6.49 -0.68
C LEU A 79 5.86 7.80 -0.95
N CYS A 80 6.44 8.93 -0.60
CA CYS A 80 5.84 10.24 -0.87
C CYS A 80 5.66 10.48 -2.38
N ARG A 81 6.67 10.15 -3.20
CA ARG A 81 6.56 10.26 -4.66
C ARG A 81 5.46 9.36 -5.21
N THR A 82 5.38 8.13 -4.74
CA THR A 82 4.32 7.19 -5.13
C THR A 82 2.94 7.73 -4.77
N THR A 83 2.80 8.34 -3.59
CA THR A 83 1.56 8.98 -3.15
C THR A 83 1.12 10.10 -4.10
N GLU A 84 2.05 10.98 -4.51
CA GLU A 84 1.74 12.05 -5.47
C GLU A 84 1.36 11.51 -6.86
N ILE A 85 2.00 10.42 -7.30
CA ILE A 85 1.61 9.76 -8.56
C ILE A 85 0.17 9.24 -8.46
N PHE A 86 -0.23 8.56 -7.37
CA PHE A 86 -1.61 8.12 -7.19
C PHE A 86 -2.61 9.28 -7.13
N ARG A 87 -2.25 10.41 -6.50
CA ARG A 87 -3.08 11.63 -6.49
C ARG A 87 -3.29 12.18 -7.90
N LEU A 88 -2.21 12.22 -8.70
CA LEU A 88 -2.29 12.60 -10.11
C LEU A 88 -3.16 11.63 -10.91
N MET A 89 -2.95 10.33 -10.77
CA MET A 89 -3.72 9.27 -11.44
C MET A 89 -5.21 9.34 -11.07
N ALA A 90 -5.54 9.65 -9.81
CA ALA A 90 -6.94 9.83 -9.39
C ALA A 90 -7.60 11.02 -10.13
N ASN A 91 -6.87 12.10 -10.31
CA ASN A 91 -7.36 13.26 -11.08
C ASN A 91 -7.38 12.99 -12.60
N GLN A 92 -6.52 12.14 -13.11
CA GLN A 92 -6.45 11.82 -14.54
C GLN A 92 -7.74 11.12 -15.04
N TRP A 93 -8.50 10.45 -14.19
CA TRP A 93 -9.80 9.89 -14.56
C TRP A 93 -10.77 10.95 -15.08
N THR A 94 -10.67 12.20 -14.63
CA THR A 94 -11.52 13.32 -15.11
C THR A 94 -11.30 13.59 -16.60
N VAL A 95 -10.11 13.29 -17.13
CA VAL A 95 -9.82 13.41 -18.56
C VAL A 95 -10.59 12.34 -19.32
N LEU A 96 -10.58 11.09 -18.85
CA LEU A 96 -11.34 10.01 -19.48
C LEU A 96 -12.87 10.18 -19.34
N GLU A 97 -13.33 10.81 -18.26
CA GLU A 97 -14.76 11.15 -18.07
C GLU A 97 -15.34 12.09 -19.12
N THR A 98 -14.50 12.73 -19.93
CA THR A 98 -14.95 13.53 -21.09
C THR A 98 -15.41 12.66 -22.26
N LEU A 99 -15.04 11.38 -22.26
CA LEU A 99 -15.52 10.40 -23.23
C LEU A 99 -17.00 10.11 -22.97
N THR A 100 -17.83 10.30 -24.00
CA THR A 100 -19.26 10.01 -23.88
C THR A 100 -19.54 8.52 -23.89
N PRO A 101 -20.67 8.05 -23.27
CA PRO A 101 -21.06 6.63 -23.37
C PRO A 101 -21.20 6.13 -24.82
N GLN A 102 -21.70 6.98 -25.72
CA GLN A 102 -21.85 6.63 -27.15
C GLN A 102 -20.50 6.59 -27.86
N GLY A 103 -19.59 7.54 -27.56
CA GLY A 103 -18.23 7.55 -28.07
C GLY A 103 -17.48 6.28 -27.68
N PHE A 104 -17.58 5.87 -26.41
CA PHE A 104 -17.00 4.59 -25.96
C PHE A 104 -17.61 3.39 -26.68
N LEU A 105 -18.93 3.33 -26.82
CA LEU A 105 -19.62 2.22 -27.46
C LEU A 105 -19.28 2.10 -28.95
N SER A 106 -18.88 3.19 -29.64
CA SER A 106 -18.55 3.18 -31.06
C SER A 106 -17.32 2.33 -31.38
N PHE A 107 -16.37 2.17 -30.44
CA PHE A 107 -15.17 1.36 -30.66
C PHE A 107 -15.07 0.15 -29.68
N ARG A 108 -15.97 0.04 -28.71
CA ARG A 108 -15.92 -1.02 -27.69
C ARG A 108 -15.80 -2.43 -28.25
N ASP A 109 -16.52 -2.72 -29.32
CA ASP A 109 -16.52 -4.06 -29.94
C ASP A 109 -15.16 -4.38 -30.59
N GLY A 110 -14.40 -3.35 -30.99
CA GLY A 110 -13.02 -3.46 -31.46
C GLY A 110 -11.99 -3.83 -30.40
N LEU A 111 -12.30 -3.64 -29.09
CA LEU A 111 -11.41 -4.02 -27.99
C LEU A 111 -11.29 -5.56 -27.87
N GLY A 112 -12.23 -6.33 -28.42
CA GLY A 112 -12.22 -7.78 -28.35
C GLY A 112 -12.23 -8.29 -26.90
N THR A 113 -11.26 -9.12 -26.55
CA THR A 113 -11.08 -9.68 -25.19
C THR A 113 -10.22 -8.83 -24.27
N ALA A 114 -9.65 -7.72 -24.77
CA ALA A 114 -8.78 -6.85 -23.98
C ALA A 114 -9.51 -6.34 -22.71
N SER A 115 -8.91 -6.55 -21.56
CA SER A 115 -9.48 -6.25 -20.27
C SER A 115 -8.46 -5.61 -19.34
N GLY A 116 -8.90 -4.66 -18.53
CA GLY A 116 -8.07 -4.10 -17.45
C GLY A 116 -7.58 -5.13 -16.42
N PHE A 117 -8.20 -6.32 -16.37
CA PHE A 117 -7.69 -7.46 -15.58
C PHE A 117 -6.35 -8.01 -16.10
N GLU A 118 -5.98 -7.71 -17.34
CA GLU A 118 -4.75 -8.14 -17.99
C GLU A 118 -3.58 -7.18 -17.76
N SER A 119 -3.79 -6.07 -17.07
CA SER A 119 -2.67 -5.22 -16.62
C SER A 119 -1.79 -5.99 -15.64
N TYR A 120 -0.68 -6.52 -16.14
CA TYR A 120 0.27 -7.25 -15.31
C TYR A 120 0.96 -6.34 -14.30
N GLN A 121 1.20 -5.08 -14.64
CA GLN A 121 1.79 -4.10 -13.72
C GLN A 121 0.86 -3.82 -12.52
N MET A 122 -0.45 -3.81 -12.72
CA MET A 122 -1.39 -3.72 -11.60
C MET A 122 -1.30 -4.94 -10.67
N ARG A 123 -1.12 -6.14 -11.24
CA ARG A 123 -0.92 -7.37 -10.43
C ARG A 123 0.43 -7.35 -9.71
N GLU A 124 1.49 -6.96 -10.42
CA GLU A 124 2.83 -6.78 -9.83
C GLU A 124 2.79 -5.80 -8.65
N PHE A 125 2.16 -4.64 -8.84
CA PHE A 125 1.95 -3.66 -7.78
C PHE A 125 1.24 -4.27 -6.57
N GLU A 126 0.13 -4.99 -6.77
CA GLU A 126 -0.64 -5.62 -5.68
C GLU A 126 0.16 -6.68 -4.92
N ILE A 127 1.00 -7.46 -5.62
CA ILE A 127 1.91 -8.43 -5.00
C ILE A 127 2.99 -7.69 -4.20
N LEU A 128 3.61 -6.70 -4.81
CA LEU A 128 4.69 -5.91 -4.20
C LEU A 128 4.27 -5.24 -2.89
N ILE A 129 3.07 -4.66 -2.81
CA ILE A 129 2.58 -4.06 -1.57
C ILE A 129 2.17 -5.09 -0.51
N GLY A 130 1.88 -6.33 -0.90
CA GLY A 130 1.49 -7.44 -0.01
C GLY A 130 -0.02 -7.62 0.14
N LEU A 131 -0.80 -7.38 -0.93
CA LEU A 131 -2.24 -7.70 -0.93
C LEU A 131 -2.43 -9.22 -1.02
N GLU A 132 -2.85 -9.85 0.08
CA GLU A 132 -3.05 -11.29 0.17
C GLU A 132 -4.29 -11.78 -0.58
N ASN A 133 -4.30 -13.05 -0.98
CA ASN A 133 -5.45 -13.66 -1.64
C ASN A 133 -6.70 -13.67 -0.73
N SER A 134 -6.50 -13.85 0.59
CA SER A 134 -7.56 -13.77 1.61
C SER A 134 -8.26 -12.41 1.66
N ASP A 135 -7.58 -11.34 1.25
CA ASP A 135 -8.08 -9.97 1.26
C ASP A 135 -8.73 -9.57 -0.06
N ARG A 136 -8.62 -10.44 -1.08
CA ARG A 136 -9.22 -10.23 -2.39
C ARG A 136 -10.67 -10.70 -2.42
N LEU A 137 -11.48 -10.06 -3.24
CA LEU A 137 -12.86 -10.46 -3.47
C LEU A 137 -12.91 -11.93 -3.94
N GLY A 138 -13.63 -12.76 -3.19
CA GLY A 138 -13.75 -14.19 -3.48
C GLY A 138 -12.46 -15.01 -3.31
N GLY A 139 -11.42 -14.48 -2.66
CA GLY A 139 -10.15 -15.19 -2.44
C GLY A 139 -9.36 -15.50 -3.72
N MET A 140 -9.61 -14.73 -4.80
CA MET A 140 -9.01 -15.00 -6.13
C MET A 140 -7.49 -14.84 -6.13
N ASP A 141 -6.78 -15.81 -6.70
CA ASP A 141 -5.36 -15.63 -7.03
C ASP A 141 -5.21 -14.65 -8.21
N PRO A 142 -4.45 -13.58 -8.05
CA PRO A 142 -4.25 -12.59 -9.12
C PRO A 142 -3.58 -13.16 -10.36
N LEU A 143 -2.94 -14.33 -10.27
CA LEU A 143 -2.25 -14.99 -11.39
C LEU A 143 -3.13 -15.94 -12.20
N ASP A 144 -4.33 -16.28 -11.72
CA ASP A 144 -5.17 -17.28 -12.41
C ASP A 144 -5.57 -16.88 -13.84
N SER A 145 -5.77 -15.59 -14.09
CA SER A 145 -6.04 -15.11 -15.45
C SER A 145 -4.84 -15.33 -16.38
N PHE A 146 -3.64 -15.03 -15.91
CA PHE A 146 -2.40 -15.20 -16.66
C PHE A 146 -2.05 -16.68 -16.88
N ARG A 147 -2.32 -17.57 -15.91
CA ARG A 147 -2.17 -19.01 -16.09
C ARG A 147 -3.11 -19.54 -17.17
N LYS A 148 -4.38 -19.13 -17.14
CA LYS A 148 -5.37 -19.52 -18.17
C LYS A 148 -5.00 -19.00 -19.56
N MET A 149 -4.45 -17.78 -19.67
CA MET A 149 -3.93 -17.25 -20.94
C MET A 149 -2.74 -18.08 -21.43
N ALA A 150 -1.79 -18.40 -20.55
CA ALA A 150 -0.64 -19.23 -20.90
C ALA A 150 -1.05 -20.65 -21.34
N GLU A 151 -2.03 -21.27 -20.69
CA GLU A 151 -2.59 -22.59 -21.08
C GLU A 151 -3.21 -22.57 -22.47
N ARG A 152 -3.76 -21.43 -22.91
CA ARG A 152 -4.32 -21.24 -24.25
C ARG A 152 -3.29 -20.87 -25.32
N GLY A 153 -2.01 -20.68 -24.90
CA GLY A 153 -0.96 -20.17 -25.77
C GLY A 153 -1.14 -18.68 -26.09
N GLU A 154 -1.90 -17.96 -25.28
CA GLU A 154 -2.17 -16.52 -25.38
C GLU A 154 -1.24 -15.74 -24.45
N GLY A 155 -0.94 -14.49 -24.80
CA GLY A 155 -0.12 -13.59 -23.99
C GLY A 155 1.37 -13.94 -23.95
N ASP A 156 2.12 -13.19 -23.14
CA ASP A 156 3.58 -13.37 -22.99
C ASP A 156 3.88 -14.25 -21.76
N SER A 157 4.40 -15.46 -21.99
CA SER A 157 4.79 -16.39 -20.92
C SER A 157 5.81 -15.81 -19.93
N ARG A 158 6.60 -14.81 -20.36
CA ARG A 158 7.55 -14.11 -19.49
C ARG A 158 6.87 -13.30 -18.38
N ILE A 159 5.63 -12.81 -18.65
CA ILE A 159 4.85 -12.06 -17.66
C ILE A 159 4.46 -12.96 -16.50
N LEU A 160 3.93 -14.16 -16.75
CA LEU A 160 3.56 -15.09 -15.69
C LEU A 160 4.78 -15.48 -14.84
N ALA A 161 5.90 -15.83 -15.49
CA ALA A 161 7.14 -16.17 -14.79
C ALA A 161 7.67 -15.00 -13.95
N HIS A 162 7.55 -13.76 -14.44
CA HIS A 162 7.91 -12.56 -13.70
C HIS A 162 7.04 -12.38 -12.45
N LEU A 163 5.72 -12.47 -12.58
CA LEU A 163 4.78 -12.33 -11.46
C LEU A 163 4.94 -13.45 -10.41
N GLU A 164 5.22 -14.69 -10.83
CA GLU A 164 5.52 -15.80 -9.93
C GLU A 164 6.79 -15.53 -9.13
N LYS A 165 7.84 -15.04 -9.79
CA LYS A 165 9.08 -14.63 -9.12
C LYS A 165 8.86 -13.49 -8.12
N MET A 166 8.00 -12.54 -8.43
CA MET A 166 7.67 -11.45 -7.50
C MET A 166 7.01 -11.97 -6.22
N LYS A 167 6.22 -13.04 -6.27
CA LYS A 167 5.63 -13.68 -5.07
C LYS A 167 6.64 -14.35 -4.15
N GLU A 168 7.84 -14.65 -4.63
CA GLU A 168 8.93 -15.23 -3.83
C GLU A 168 9.69 -14.17 -3.01
N LEU A 169 9.55 -12.90 -3.37
CA LEU A 169 10.19 -11.78 -2.68
C LEU A 169 9.32 -11.30 -1.51
N PRO A 170 9.93 -10.77 -0.44
CA PRO A 170 9.16 -10.14 0.62
C PRO A 170 8.37 -8.95 0.06
N SER A 171 7.13 -8.81 0.49
CA SER A 171 6.31 -7.64 0.16
C SER A 171 6.75 -6.40 0.96
N LEU A 172 6.30 -5.22 0.52
CA LEU A 172 6.51 -3.97 1.27
C LEU A 172 5.90 -4.06 2.68
N ARG A 173 4.71 -4.67 2.82
CA ARG A 173 4.07 -4.87 4.12
C ARG A 173 4.90 -5.75 5.04
N GLU A 174 5.41 -6.88 4.57
CA GLU A 174 6.26 -7.78 5.35
C GLU A 174 7.56 -7.08 5.75
N SER A 175 8.23 -6.40 4.80
CA SER A 175 9.46 -5.67 5.05
C SER A 175 9.27 -4.56 6.09
N LEU A 176 8.16 -3.81 5.99
CA LEU A 176 7.78 -2.80 6.97
C LEU A 176 7.57 -3.41 8.37
N MET A 177 6.80 -4.49 8.48
CA MET A 177 6.50 -5.09 9.78
C MET A 177 7.74 -5.72 10.42
N ASN A 178 8.61 -6.36 9.62
CA ASN A 178 9.91 -6.88 10.05
C ASN A 178 10.86 -5.77 10.50
N TRP A 179 10.80 -4.59 9.88
CA TRP A 179 11.56 -3.43 10.32
C TRP A 179 11.00 -2.85 11.62
N ILE A 180 9.68 -2.68 11.74
CA ILE A 180 8.99 -2.19 12.95
C ILE A 180 9.23 -3.13 14.14
N GLU A 181 9.33 -4.44 13.90
CA GLU A 181 9.62 -5.42 14.94
C GLU A 181 10.92 -5.10 15.70
N ARG A 182 11.89 -4.47 15.04
CA ARG A 182 13.17 -4.08 15.61
C ARG A 182 13.14 -2.79 16.42
N THR A 183 11.99 -2.13 16.51
CA THR A 183 11.84 -0.88 17.28
C THR A 183 12.26 -1.10 18.74
N PRO A 184 13.19 -0.30 19.31
CA PRO A 184 13.45 -0.31 20.73
C PRO A 184 12.20 0.08 21.53
N ILE A 185 11.82 -0.73 22.50
CA ILE A 185 10.61 -0.52 23.33
C ILE A 185 11.03 -0.39 24.78
N MET A 186 10.65 0.71 25.44
CA MET A 186 10.98 0.98 26.86
C MET A 186 12.48 0.85 27.16
N GLY A 187 13.34 1.31 26.23
CA GLY A 187 14.81 1.21 26.34
C GLY A 187 15.37 -0.18 26.02
N SER A 188 14.54 -1.18 25.73
CA SER A 188 14.99 -2.53 25.37
C SER A 188 15.27 -2.63 23.88
N ILE A 189 16.44 -3.17 23.53
CA ILE A 189 16.86 -3.40 22.14
C ILE A 189 16.39 -4.79 21.68
N TYR A 190 15.92 -4.89 20.44
CA TYR A 190 15.47 -6.13 19.81
C TYR A 190 16.49 -7.27 19.98
N GLY A 191 16.02 -8.41 20.47
CA GLY A 191 16.85 -9.62 20.67
C GLY A 191 17.83 -9.54 21.85
N SER A 192 17.87 -8.44 22.59
CA SER A 192 18.69 -8.36 23.81
C SER A 192 18.13 -9.21 24.96
N ASN A 193 18.98 -9.51 25.93
CA ASN A 193 18.54 -10.27 27.12
C ASN A 193 17.48 -9.47 27.89
N GLY A 194 16.30 -10.09 28.06
CA GLY A 194 15.16 -9.46 28.73
C GLY A 194 14.23 -8.65 27.82
N ASP A 195 14.53 -8.51 26.52
CA ASP A 195 13.70 -7.76 25.56
C ASP A 195 12.23 -8.22 25.57
N LEU A 196 11.98 -9.52 25.39
CA LEU A 196 10.61 -10.06 25.41
C LEU A 196 9.85 -9.76 26.70
N LYS A 197 10.54 -9.74 27.83
CA LYS A 197 9.94 -9.39 29.13
C LYS A 197 9.55 -7.92 29.15
N SER A 198 10.45 -7.02 28.76
CA SER A 198 10.18 -5.57 28.71
C SER A 198 9.03 -5.24 27.78
N VAL A 199 8.98 -5.89 26.62
CA VAL A 199 7.90 -5.73 25.63
C VAL A 199 6.57 -6.24 26.19
N SER A 200 6.56 -7.41 26.87
CA SER A 200 5.35 -7.95 27.49
C SER A 200 4.84 -7.04 28.59
N GLU A 201 5.71 -6.56 29.48
CA GLU A 201 5.36 -5.60 30.54
C GLU A 201 4.74 -4.31 29.98
N TYR A 202 5.29 -3.79 28.86
CA TYR A 202 4.75 -2.62 28.18
C TYR A 202 3.35 -2.88 27.62
N VAL A 203 3.17 -4.01 26.90
CA VAL A 203 1.88 -4.39 26.31
C VAL A 203 0.82 -4.60 27.42
N ASP A 204 1.18 -5.28 28.50
CA ASP A 204 0.28 -5.53 29.64
C ASP A 204 -0.14 -4.23 30.31
N ALA A 205 0.79 -3.32 30.55
CA ALA A 205 0.50 -2.00 31.12
C ALA A 205 -0.40 -1.16 30.20
N HIS A 206 -0.18 -1.22 28.88
CA HIS A 206 -1.03 -0.53 27.92
C HIS A 206 -2.46 -1.12 27.89
N LEU A 207 -2.59 -2.43 27.87
CA LEU A 207 -3.90 -3.11 27.89
C LEU A 207 -4.65 -2.81 29.18
N GLU A 208 -3.99 -2.72 30.33
CA GLU A 208 -4.62 -2.31 31.58
C GLU A 208 -5.14 -0.87 31.51
N ALA A 209 -4.33 0.05 30.96
CA ALA A 209 -4.77 1.44 30.76
C ALA A 209 -5.95 1.54 29.79
N HIS A 210 -5.93 0.76 28.69
CA HIS A 210 -7.02 0.68 27.73
C HIS A 210 -8.30 0.12 28.38
N LYS A 211 -8.18 -0.93 29.22
CA LYS A 211 -9.30 -1.50 29.96
C LYS A 211 -9.97 -0.47 30.88
N LYS A 212 -9.16 0.27 31.65
CA LYS A 212 -9.68 1.35 32.54
C LYS A 212 -10.49 2.40 31.78
N ILE A 213 -10.06 2.73 30.55
CA ILE A 213 -10.77 3.68 29.69
C ILE A 213 -12.10 3.06 29.20
N CYS A 214 -12.07 1.80 28.76
CA CYS A 214 -13.29 1.08 28.36
C CYS A 214 -14.31 0.99 29.50
N ASP A 215 -13.84 0.61 30.69
CA ASP A 215 -14.68 0.50 31.89
C ASP A 215 -15.29 1.87 32.28
N SER A 216 -14.49 2.94 32.23
CA SER A 216 -14.99 4.30 32.51
C SER A 216 -15.99 4.82 31.47
N THR A 217 -15.87 4.39 30.22
CA THR A 217 -16.76 4.79 29.12
C THR A 217 -18.09 4.04 29.16
N SER A 218 -18.11 2.86 29.76
CA SER A 218 -19.32 2.00 29.86
C SER A 218 -20.46 2.64 30.63
N GLY A 219 -20.17 3.44 31.63
CA GLY A 219 -21.17 4.07 32.50
C GLY A 219 -22.11 3.02 33.12
N SER A 220 -23.41 3.33 33.21
CA SER A 220 -24.47 2.42 33.74
C SER A 220 -25.20 1.60 32.67
N SER A 221 -24.79 1.67 31.40
CA SER A 221 -25.44 0.97 30.29
C SER A 221 -24.82 -0.40 30.07
N GLU A 222 -25.57 -1.48 30.26
CA GLU A 222 -25.07 -2.85 30.04
C GLU A 222 -24.70 -3.10 28.57
N MET A 223 -25.46 -2.59 27.62
CA MET A 223 -25.14 -2.66 26.18
C MET A 223 -23.81 -1.95 25.86
N MET A 224 -23.54 -0.81 26.49
CA MET A 224 -22.27 -0.10 26.31
C MET A 224 -21.12 -0.86 26.96
N ALA A 225 -21.35 -1.46 28.13
CA ALA A 225 -20.35 -2.28 28.81
C ALA A 225 -19.93 -3.51 27.98
N GLU A 226 -20.91 -4.19 27.37
CA GLU A 226 -20.64 -5.31 26.46
C GLU A 226 -19.83 -4.85 25.23
N ARG A 227 -20.21 -3.73 24.64
CA ARG A 227 -19.48 -3.15 23.49
C ARG A 227 -18.06 -2.78 23.85
N MET A 228 -17.83 -2.17 25.02
CA MET A 228 -16.49 -1.79 25.48
C MET A 228 -15.64 -3.00 25.84
N ARG A 229 -16.22 -4.07 26.36
CA ARG A 229 -15.53 -5.35 26.54
C ARG A 229 -15.05 -5.92 25.21
N ALA A 230 -15.90 -5.99 24.20
CA ALA A 230 -15.53 -6.46 22.86
C ALA A 230 -14.41 -5.60 22.24
N VAL A 231 -14.42 -4.28 22.44
CA VAL A 231 -13.34 -3.39 22.02
C VAL A 231 -12.03 -3.71 22.73
N HIS A 232 -12.07 -3.99 24.03
CA HIS A 232 -10.86 -4.36 24.79
C HIS A 232 -10.32 -5.75 24.39
N GLU A 233 -11.20 -6.75 24.21
CA GLU A 233 -10.85 -8.08 23.71
C GLU A 233 -10.21 -8.00 22.30
N GLY A 234 -10.72 -7.10 21.45
CA GLY A 234 -10.12 -6.81 20.15
C GLY A 234 -8.71 -6.25 20.27
N ALA A 235 -8.46 -5.34 21.22
CA ALA A 235 -7.13 -4.79 21.51
C ALA A 235 -6.16 -5.87 22.02
N GLU A 236 -6.62 -6.74 22.90
CA GLU A 236 -5.83 -7.86 23.41
C GLU A 236 -5.49 -8.86 22.29
N SER A 237 -6.46 -9.25 21.48
CA SER A 237 -6.26 -10.13 20.32
C SER A 237 -5.32 -9.53 19.28
N PHE A 238 -5.36 -8.22 19.08
CA PHE A 238 -4.44 -7.53 18.19
C PHE A 238 -3.00 -7.57 18.71
N LEU A 239 -2.77 -7.25 19.98
CA LEU A 239 -1.43 -7.20 20.55
C LEU A 239 -0.87 -8.58 20.91
N LYS A 240 -1.75 -9.53 21.23
CA LYS A 240 -1.40 -10.90 21.63
C LYS A 240 -2.11 -11.96 20.77
N PRO A 241 -1.84 -12.02 19.44
CA PRO A 241 -2.44 -13.03 18.59
C PRO A 241 -2.06 -14.45 19.07
N GLY A 242 -3.08 -15.31 19.29
CA GLY A 242 -2.84 -16.64 19.83
C GLY A 242 -2.27 -16.68 21.26
N GLY A 243 -2.41 -15.58 22.03
CA GLY A 243 -1.95 -15.46 23.40
C GLY A 243 -0.49 -15.02 23.57
N ALA A 244 0.29 -14.91 22.49
CA ALA A 244 1.67 -14.44 22.53
C ALA A 244 1.77 -12.99 22.05
N VAL A 245 2.64 -12.20 22.69
CA VAL A 245 2.87 -10.80 22.28
C VAL A 245 3.47 -10.73 20.88
N SER A 246 2.82 -9.97 19.98
CA SER A 246 3.40 -9.61 18.69
C SER A 246 4.33 -8.42 18.85
N ARG A 247 5.65 -8.66 18.72
CA ARG A 247 6.65 -7.61 18.90
C ARG A 247 6.53 -6.51 17.83
N ALA A 248 6.20 -6.85 16.60
CA ALA A 248 5.97 -5.88 15.53
C ALA A 248 4.79 -4.94 15.87
N ARG A 249 3.66 -5.49 16.32
CA ARG A 249 2.49 -4.69 16.74
C ARG A 249 2.75 -3.89 18.01
N ALA A 250 3.56 -4.42 18.94
CA ALA A 250 4.02 -3.68 20.10
C ALA A 250 4.95 -2.51 19.70
N GLY A 251 5.84 -2.72 18.72
CA GLY A 251 6.69 -1.67 18.15
C GLY A 251 5.86 -0.58 17.48
N LEU A 252 4.88 -0.96 16.69
CA LEU A 252 3.95 -0.03 16.06
C LEU A 252 3.16 0.78 17.09
N LEU A 253 2.62 0.11 18.12
CA LEU A 253 1.93 0.77 19.23
C LEU A 253 2.85 1.75 19.95
N PHE A 254 4.12 1.37 20.18
CA PHE A 254 5.10 2.22 20.84
C PHE A 254 5.40 3.48 20.03
N ILE A 255 5.66 3.35 18.73
CA ILE A 255 5.89 4.49 17.82
C ILE A 255 4.69 5.44 17.84
N GLU A 256 3.48 4.93 17.74
CA GLU A 256 2.26 5.73 17.72
C GLU A 256 1.94 6.37 19.08
N SER A 257 2.24 5.69 20.19
CA SER A 257 1.98 6.19 21.53
C SER A 257 2.95 7.28 21.98
N TYR A 258 4.21 7.26 21.50
CA TYR A 258 5.27 8.17 21.90
C TYR A 258 5.81 8.98 20.72
N ARG A 259 4.91 9.44 19.87
CA ARG A 259 5.22 10.18 18.61
C ARG A 259 6.08 11.43 18.80
N GLU A 260 6.10 11.99 20.00
CA GLU A 260 6.89 13.18 20.35
C GLU A 260 8.38 12.89 20.56
N LEU A 261 8.79 11.62 20.73
CA LEU A 261 10.19 11.28 20.95
C LEU A 261 11.04 11.55 19.70
N PRO A 262 12.15 12.32 19.80
CA PRO A 262 12.97 12.68 18.64
C PRO A 262 13.46 11.47 17.83
N LEU A 263 13.90 10.39 18.47
CA LEU A 263 14.36 9.17 17.78
C LEU A 263 13.26 8.43 17.02
N LEU A 264 11.99 8.66 17.34
CA LEU A 264 10.86 8.08 16.63
C LEU A 264 10.35 8.94 15.47
N THR A 265 11.01 10.06 15.17
CA THR A 265 10.56 10.98 14.12
C THR A 265 10.51 10.30 12.75
N TRP A 266 11.57 9.58 12.38
CA TRP A 266 11.61 8.89 11.08
C TRP A 266 10.74 7.64 11.04
N PRO A 267 10.72 6.75 12.05
CA PRO A 267 9.74 5.68 12.14
C PRO A 267 8.30 6.16 11.96
N ARG A 268 7.93 7.24 12.63
CA ARG A 268 6.60 7.86 12.49
C ARG A 268 6.35 8.38 11.08
N LYS A 269 7.32 9.11 10.49
CA LYS A 269 7.17 9.64 9.12
C LYS A 269 7.00 8.51 8.10
N LEU A 270 7.69 7.40 8.28
CA LEU A 270 7.55 6.22 7.43
C LEU A 270 6.14 5.63 7.53
N ILE A 271 5.61 5.47 8.75
CA ILE A 271 4.25 4.99 8.97
C ILE A 271 3.23 5.95 8.36
N ASP A 272 3.38 7.26 8.59
CA ASP A 272 2.48 8.28 8.02
C ASP A 272 2.51 8.25 6.49
N ALA A 273 3.69 8.09 5.86
CA ALA A 273 3.83 7.99 4.41
C ALA A 273 3.12 6.75 3.83
N ILE A 274 3.22 5.59 4.50
CA ILE A 274 2.49 4.37 4.09
C ILE A 274 0.97 4.55 4.20
N VAL A 275 0.50 5.20 5.26
CA VAL A 275 -0.93 5.49 5.45
C VAL A 275 -1.45 6.42 4.35
N GLU A 276 -0.72 7.49 4.02
CA GLU A 276 -1.07 8.40 2.93
C GLU A 276 -1.04 7.72 1.56
N LEU A 277 -0.07 6.83 1.34
CA LEU A 277 -0.01 6.00 0.15
C LEU A 277 -1.27 5.15 0.00
N GLU A 278 -1.66 4.41 1.04
CA GLU A 278 -2.86 3.55 0.99
C GLU A 278 -4.13 4.37 0.80
N GLU A 279 -4.26 5.53 1.46
CA GLU A 279 -5.40 6.43 1.23
C GLU A 279 -5.47 6.94 -0.21
N SER A 280 -4.33 7.32 -0.80
CA SER A 280 -4.28 7.80 -2.18
C SER A 280 -4.64 6.70 -3.19
N MET A 281 -4.18 5.48 -2.95
CA MET A 281 -4.54 4.29 -3.72
C MET A 281 -6.05 4.00 -3.66
N VAL A 282 -6.65 4.07 -2.48
CA VAL A 282 -8.11 3.88 -2.30
C VAL A 282 -8.90 4.94 -3.04
N LYS A 283 -8.49 6.20 -2.96
CA LYS A 283 -9.11 7.31 -3.70
C LYS A 283 -9.03 7.07 -5.22
N TRP A 284 -7.87 6.64 -5.72
CA TRP A 284 -7.71 6.30 -7.13
C TRP A 284 -8.65 5.17 -7.56
N ARG A 285 -8.77 4.08 -6.79
CA ARG A 285 -9.70 2.95 -7.06
C ARG A 285 -11.16 3.42 -7.07
N HIS A 286 -11.54 4.25 -6.09
CA HIS A 286 -12.89 4.81 -6.02
C HIS A 286 -13.20 5.69 -7.25
N SER A 287 -12.29 6.59 -7.63
CA SER A 287 -12.45 7.43 -8.82
C SER A 287 -12.57 6.58 -10.08
N HIS A 288 -11.79 5.49 -10.19
CA HIS A 288 -11.90 4.52 -11.28
C HIS A 288 -13.33 3.93 -11.37
N ALA A 289 -13.86 3.44 -10.27
CA ALA A 289 -15.21 2.88 -10.23
C ALA A 289 -16.27 3.91 -10.68
N ARG A 290 -16.16 5.16 -10.24
CA ARG A 290 -17.10 6.25 -10.65
C ARG A 290 -16.96 6.60 -12.11
N MET A 291 -15.74 6.67 -12.64
CA MET A 291 -15.50 6.90 -14.07
C MET A 291 -16.12 5.78 -14.91
N VAL A 292 -15.90 4.50 -14.56
CA VAL A 292 -16.50 3.36 -15.28
C VAL A 292 -18.04 3.41 -15.22
N GLU A 293 -18.63 3.71 -14.07
CA GLU A 293 -20.08 3.87 -13.92
C GLU A 293 -20.63 4.98 -14.84
N ARG A 294 -19.91 6.10 -14.94
CA ARG A 294 -20.27 7.25 -15.77
C ARG A 294 -20.28 6.91 -17.27
N ILE A 295 -19.29 6.15 -17.74
CA ILE A 295 -19.12 5.83 -19.18
C ILE A 295 -19.95 4.60 -19.57
N MET A 296 -19.96 3.55 -18.76
CA MET A 296 -20.55 2.26 -19.10
C MET A 296 -21.86 1.96 -18.36
N GLY A 297 -22.18 2.69 -17.29
CA GLY A 297 -23.22 2.29 -16.38
C GLY A 297 -22.90 0.93 -15.73
N ARG A 298 -23.92 0.15 -15.40
CA ARG A 298 -23.76 -1.20 -14.81
C ARG A 298 -23.75 -2.32 -15.85
N ARG A 299 -23.21 -2.07 -17.03
CA ARG A 299 -23.07 -3.10 -18.07
C ARG A 299 -22.05 -4.15 -17.67
N ILE A 300 -22.24 -5.37 -18.16
CA ILE A 300 -21.27 -6.45 -18.00
C ILE A 300 -19.98 -6.07 -18.72
N GLY A 301 -18.87 -6.10 -18.01
CA GLY A 301 -17.53 -5.86 -18.54
C GLY A 301 -17.04 -7.04 -19.40
N THR A 302 -15.94 -6.85 -20.12
CA THR A 302 -15.27 -7.92 -20.90
C THR A 302 -14.86 -9.12 -20.06
N GLY A 303 -14.66 -8.95 -18.76
CA GLY A 303 -14.35 -10.02 -17.79
C GLY A 303 -15.57 -10.81 -17.27
N GLY A 304 -16.80 -10.57 -17.80
CA GLY A 304 -18.01 -11.35 -17.46
C GLY A 304 -18.68 -10.99 -16.12
N THR A 305 -18.20 -9.98 -15.41
CA THR A 305 -18.80 -9.45 -14.15
C THR A 305 -19.34 -8.04 -14.36
N SER A 306 -20.24 -7.57 -13.47
CA SER A 306 -20.54 -6.14 -13.39
C SER A 306 -19.25 -5.40 -13.03
N GLY A 307 -18.66 -4.67 -14.00
CA GLY A 307 -17.38 -4.00 -13.80
C GLY A 307 -17.40 -3.03 -12.61
N VAL A 308 -18.48 -2.28 -12.44
CA VAL A 308 -18.63 -1.29 -11.36
C VAL A 308 -18.67 -1.97 -9.98
N ASP A 309 -19.47 -3.03 -9.81
CA ASP A 309 -19.60 -3.70 -8.52
C ASP A 309 -18.27 -4.34 -8.08
N TYR A 310 -17.51 -4.90 -9.02
CA TYR A 310 -16.16 -5.39 -8.76
C TYR A 310 -15.20 -4.26 -8.34
N LEU A 311 -15.20 -3.14 -9.05
CA LEU A 311 -14.33 -2.00 -8.76
C LEU A 311 -14.69 -1.36 -7.41
N ASP A 312 -15.97 -1.24 -7.07
CA ASP A 312 -16.42 -0.78 -5.76
C ASP A 312 -15.93 -1.70 -4.64
N ALA A 313 -16.00 -3.01 -4.83
CA ALA A 313 -15.46 -3.97 -3.87
C ALA A 313 -13.94 -3.84 -3.72
N THR A 314 -13.19 -3.64 -4.82
CA THR A 314 -11.73 -3.46 -4.74
C THR A 314 -11.32 -2.14 -4.07
N SER A 315 -12.18 -1.12 -4.04
CA SER A 315 -11.93 0.13 -3.31
C SER A 315 -11.92 -0.05 -1.79
N GLN A 316 -12.44 -1.18 -1.29
CA GLN A 316 -12.43 -1.53 0.13
C GLN A 316 -11.12 -2.24 0.58
N TYR A 317 -10.24 -2.60 -0.34
CA TYR A 317 -9.00 -3.29 0.01
C TYR A 317 -8.13 -2.45 0.94
N ARG A 318 -7.64 -3.11 2.01
CA ARG A 318 -6.67 -2.56 2.95
C ARG A 318 -5.53 -3.55 3.09
N VAL A 319 -4.33 -3.11 2.77
CA VAL A 319 -3.11 -3.93 2.84
C VAL A 319 -2.44 -3.76 4.20
N PHE A 320 -2.29 -2.52 4.64
CA PHE A 320 -1.58 -2.17 5.88
C PHE A 320 -2.53 -2.12 7.09
N LYS A 321 -3.33 -3.16 7.28
CA LYS A 321 -4.39 -3.23 8.30
C LYS A 321 -3.92 -2.92 9.71
N ASP A 322 -2.71 -3.35 10.07
CA ASP A 322 -2.16 -3.14 11.40
C ASP A 322 -1.95 -1.64 11.71
N LEU A 323 -1.58 -0.83 10.68
CA LEU A 323 -1.41 0.63 10.83
C LEU A 323 -2.74 1.34 11.12
N TRP A 324 -3.86 0.78 10.68
CA TRP A 324 -5.21 1.27 10.98
C TRP A 324 -5.69 0.76 12.33
N SER A 325 -5.48 -0.51 12.60
CA SER A 325 -5.96 -1.17 13.81
C SER A 325 -5.32 -0.60 15.08
N VAL A 326 -4.03 -0.28 15.04
CA VAL A 326 -3.32 0.32 16.19
C VAL A 326 -3.95 1.63 16.66
N ARG A 327 -4.52 2.43 15.75
CA ARG A 327 -5.16 3.70 16.08
C ARG A 327 -6.40 3.54 16.93
N THR A 328 -7.08 2.40 16.79
CA THR A 328 -8.29 2.08 17.57
C THR A 328 -7.98 1.79 19.04
N ILE A 329 -6.77 1.33 19.32
CA ILE A 329 -6.36 0.90 20.67
C ILE A 329 -5.49 1.92 21.41
N LEU A 330 -5.20 3.07 20.80
CA LEU A 330 -4.42 4.12 21.44
C LEU A 330 -5.16 4.68 22.68
N VAL A 331 -4.40 4.95 23.72
CA VAL A 331 -4.90 5.63 24.92
C VAL A 331 -4.46 7.09 24.94
N LYS A 332 -5.12 7.92 25.75
CA LYS A 332 -4.73 9.33 25.93
C LYS A 332 -3.29 9.43 26.44
N PRO A 333 -2.53 10.48 26.08
CA PRO A 333 -1.13 10.63 26.54
C PRO A 333 -0.95 10.52 28.06
N GLN A 334 -1.92 11.00 28.84
CA GLN A 334 -1.88 10.93 30.30
C GLN A 334 -2.16 9.54 30.88
N SER A 335 -2.73 8.65 30.08
CA SER A 335 -3.09 7.28 30.47
C SER A 335 -2.12 6.22 29.94
N ARG A 336 -1.17 6.60 29.08
CA ARG A 336 -0.18 5.67 28.55
C ARG A 336 0.79 5.23 29.66
N PRO A 337 1.43 4.05 29.55
CA PRO A 337 2.48 3.63 30.47
C PRO A 337 3.58 4.68 30.59
N GLU A 338 4.15 4.82 31.77
CA GLU A 338 5.31 5.69 31.97
C GLU A 338 6.51 5.19 31.16
N LEU A 339 7.20 6.11 30.47
CA LEU A 339 8.34 5.77 29.62
C LEU A 339 9.53 5.35 30.48
N LYS A 340 9.91 4.08 30.39
CA LYS A 340 11.17 3.56 30.97
C LYS A 340 12.31 3.79 29.98
N GLY A 341 13.54 4.04 30.50
CA GLY A 341 14.70 4.26 29.63
C GLY A 341 14.58 5.54 28.78
N SER A 342 14.01 6.60 29.34
CA SER A 342 13.81 7.88 28.65
C SER A 342 15.13 8.48 28.12
N GLU A 343 16.26 8.21 28.79
CA GLU A 343 17.61 8.59 28.37
C GLU A 343 18.00 7.97 27.03
N PHE A 344 17.47 6.82 26.66
CA PHE A 344 17.71 6.15 25.39
C PHE A 344 17.08 6.92 24.21
N TYR A 345 15.96 7.61 24.44
CA TYR A 345 15.19 8.29 23.39
C TYR A 345 15.48 9.80 23.30
N GLY A 346 16.40 10.32 24.10
CA GLY A 346 16.74 11.75 24.17
C GLY A 346 18.19 12.03 23.79
N TYR A 347 18.43 13.28 23.39
CA TYR A 347 19.79 13.82 23.25
C TYR A 347 20.30 14.27 24.62
N ASN A 348 20.55 13.33 25.51
CA ASN A 348 21.07 13.64 26.83
C ASN A 348 22.60 13.66 26.79
N SER A 349 23.22 14.74 27.31
CA SER A 349 24.65 14.71 27.60
C SER A 349 24.88 13.71 28.74
N SER A 350 25.68 12.69 28.49
CA SER A 350 26.21 11.86 29.57
C SER A 350 26.99 12.79 30.52
N ASN A 351 26.57 12.90 31.79
CA ASN A 351 27.38 13.46 32.86
C ASN A 351 28.51 12.50 33.19
#